data_2812cab0970b2771851215b53fef04e2
#
_entry.id   2812cab0970b2771851215b53fef04e2
#
_cell.length_a   1.000
_cell.length_b   1.000
_cell.length_c   1.000
_cell.angle_alpha   90.00
_cell.angle_beta   90.00
_cell.angle_gamma   90.00
#
_symmetry.space_group_name_H-M   'P 1'
#
loop_
_entity.id
_entity.type
_entity.pdbx_description
1 polymer ?
#
loop_
_entity_poly.entity_id
_entity_poly.type
_entity_poly.pdbx_seq_one_letter_code
_entity_poly.pdbx_strand_id
1 'polypeptide(L)'
;MGRKKGETHPQKLNKTICDKICEGVLKGNYITTVCRSVGIHRRTYYDWKKKGEQGIEPYKQFYDRVTEAEAQAEMDILNVIYTNAIDQGNWVSSAWILERKYPDRFGKREQMALQTDNDFKLEISTAKSPYELGEEEKKLLEEDRKDE
;
A
#
# COMPACT_ATOMS: atom_id res chain seq x y z
N MET A 1 6.43 23.87 37.55
CA MET A 1 6.92 24.58 36.33
C MET A 1 6.55 23.77 35.13
N GLY A 2 5.53 24.19 34.38
CA GLY A 2 5.02 23.50 33.19
C GLY A 2 6.00 23.61 32.04
N ARG A 3 6.39 22.47 31.46
CA ARG A 3 7.19 22.36 30.24
C ARG A 3 6.40 23.03 29.10
N LYS A 4 6.88 24.14 28.56
CA LYS A 4 6.35 24.72 27.30
C LYS A 4 6.45 23.66 26.21
N LYS A 5 5.31 23.18 25.70
CA LYS A 5 5.22 22.39 24.47
C LYS A 5 5.94 23.20 23.40
N GLY A 6 7.05 22.69 22.86
CA GLY A 6 7.75 23.33 21.76
C GLY A 6 6.77 23.51 20.61
N GLU A 7 6.50 24.75 20.26
CA GLU A 7 5.78 25.11 19.05
C GLU A 7 6.64 24.64 17.88
N THR A 8 6.30 23.46 17.35
CA THR A 8 6.80 23.04 16.03
C THR A 8 6.13 23.96 15.03
N HIS A 9 6.79 25.09 14.74
CA HIS A 9 6.40 25.90 13.59
C HIS A 9 6.34 24.95 12.38
N PRO A 10 5.18 24.87 11.69
CA PRO A 10 5.13 24.11 10.47
C PRO A 10 6.20 24.67 9.53
N GLN A 11 7.19 23.83 9.20
CA GLN A 11 8.23 24.27 8.29
C GLN A 11 7.55 24.77 7.00
N LYS A 12 7.81 26.04 6.65
CA LYS A 12 7.26 26.61 5.43
C LYS A 12 7.98 25.98 4.24
N LEU A 13 7.22 25.64 3.21
CA LEU A 13 7.79 25.21 1.94
C LEU A 13 8.75 26.31 1.45
N ASN A 14 10.00 25.93 1.22
CA ASN A 14 11.01 26.78 0.62
C ASN A 14 11.76 26.01 -0.49
N LYS A 15 12.51 26.73 -1.30
CA LYS A 15 13.25 26.13 -2.42
C LYS A 15 14.19 25.01 -1.98
N THR A 16 14.94 25.21 -0.90
CA THR A 16 15.91 24.22 -0.38
C THR A 16 15.24 22.92 0.04
N ILE A 17 14.10 23.02 0.72
CA ILE A 17 13.32 21.83 1.13
C ILE A 17 12.75 21.12 -0.10
N CYS A 18 12.20 21.87 -1.04
CA CYS A 18 11.70 21.34 -2.29
C CYS A 18 12.79 20.59 -3.07
N ASP A 19 13.97 21.20 -3.24
CA ASP A 19 15.10 20.62 -3.96
C ASP A 19 15.56 19.30 -3.32
N LYS A 20 15.70 19.27 -1.99
CA LYS A 20 16.07 18.05 -1.25
C LYS A 20 15.01 16.94 -1.34
N ILE A 21 13.73 17.32 -1.35
CA ILE A 21 12.64 16.33 -1.52
C ILE A 21 12.70 15.75 -2.92
N CYS A 22 12.80 16.57 -3.97
CA CYS A 22 12.90 16.10 -5.35
C CYS A 22 14.14 15.21 -5.55
N GLU A 23 15.29 15.59 -5.01
CA GLU A 23 16.52 14.78 -5.07
C GLU A 23 16.33 13.42 -4.37
N GLY A 24 15.69 13.39 -3.20
CA GLY A 24 15.41 12.16 -2.47
C GLY A 24 14.45 11.24 -3.23
N VAL A 25 13.45 11.81 -3.89
CA VAL A 25 12.47 11.08 -4.72
C VAL A 25 13.15 10.53 -5.97
N LEU A 26 13.95 11.33 -6.68
CA LEU A 26 14.74 10.89 -7.84
C LEU A 26 15.63 9.68 -7.54
N LYS A 27 16.18 9.60 -6.33
CA LYS A 27 16.98 8.44 -5.87
C LYS A 27 16.14 7.21 -5.52
N GLY A 28 14.83 7.24 -5.72
CA GLY A 28 13.91 6.14 -5.44
C GLY A 28 13.64 5.90 -3.95
N ASN A 29 13.92 6.87 -3.08
CA ASN A 29 13.67 6.72 -1.65
C ASN A 29 12.18 6.84 -1.30
N TYR A 30 11.77 6.11 -0.27
CA TYR A 30 10.42 6.23 0.28
C TYR A 30 10.16 7.65 0.82
N ILE A 31 8.98 8.19 0.53
CA ILE A 31 8.56 9.54 0.98
C ILE A 31 8.74 9.74 2.48
N THR A 32 8.48 8.70 3.30
CA THR A 32 8.70 8.78 4.75
C THR A 32 10.16 9.04 5.11
N THR A 33 11.10 8.40 4.40
CA THR A 33 12.54 8.58 4.58
C THR A 33 12.98 9.98 4.14
N VAL A 34 12.50 10.42 2.98
CA VAL A 34 12.76 11.77 2.45
C VAL A 34 12.24 12.85 3.39
N CYS A 35 11.01 12.71 3.89
CA CYS A 35 10.44 13.67 4.85
C CYS A 35 11.28 13.77 6.14
N ARG A 36 11.73 12.62 6.67
CA ARG A 36 12.61 12.59 7.85
C ARG A 36 13.95 13.28 7.60
N SER A 37 14.55 13.09 6.43
CA SER A 37 15.86 13.68 6.10
C SER A 37 15.81 15.21 6.01
N VAL A 38 14.68 15.77 5.58
CA VAL A 38 14.48 17.23 5.51
C VAL A 38 13.80 17.82 6.75
N GLY A 39 13.49 17.00 7.75
CA GLY A 39 12.91 17.44 9.02
C GLY A 39 11.44 17.82 8.95
N ILE A 40 10.67 17.32 8.00
CA ILE A 40 9.22 17.55 7.91
C ILE A 40 8.42 16.28 8.27
N HIS A 41 7.20 16.46 8.72
CA HIS A 41 6.30 15.34 8.94
C HIS A 41 5.67 14.89 7.60
N ARG A 42 5.46 13.58 7.42
CA ARG A 42 4.81 13.00 6.24
C ARG A 42 3.48 13.68 5.89
N ARG A 43 2.66 14.03 6.91
CA ARG A 43 1.40 14.74 6.72
C ARG A 43 1.60 16.08 6.01
N THR A 44 2.63 16.84 6.42
CA THR A 44 2.96 18.14 5.80
C THR A 44 3.26 18.00 4.32
N TYR A 45 4.01 16.97 3.92
CA TYR A 45 4.28 16.66 2.51
C TYR A 45 2.98 16.45 1.72
N TYR A 46 2.07 15.61 2.22
CA TYR A 46 0.81 15.34 1.52
C TYR A 46 -0.14 16.54 1.54
N ASP A 47 -0.15 17.35 2.59
CA ASP A 47 -0.92 18.59 2.62
C ASP A 47 -0.41 19.58 1.56
N TRP A 48 0.91 19.67 1.34
CA TRP A 48 1.49 20.48 0.28
C TRP A 48 1.17 19.92 -1.12
N LYS A 49 1.30 18.60 -1.30
CA LYS A 49 0.96 17.93 -2.57
C LYS A 49 -0.50 18.17 -2.95
N LYS A 50 -1.42 18.02 -1.99
CA LYS A 50 -2.85 18.27 -2.19
C LYS A 50 -3.17 19.73 -2.56
N LYS A 51 -2.53 20.69 -1.89
CA LYS A 51 -2.69 22.12 -2.24
C LYS A 51 -2.14 22.44 -3.63
N GLY A 52 -1.03 21.82 -4.01
CA GLY A 52 -0.45 21.94 -5.34
C GLY A 52 -1.36 21.39 -6.44
N GLU A 53 -1.96 20.24 -6.23
CA GLU A 53 -2.96 19.65 -7.11
C GLU A 53 -4.17 20.57 -7.32
N GLN A 54 -4.55 21.36 -6.30
CA GLN A 54 -5.59 22.37 -6.37
C GLN A 54 -5.13 23.68 -7.06
N GLY A 55 -3.88 23.74 -7.52
CA GLY A 55 -3.32 24.94 -8.22
C GLY A 55 -2.91 26.08 -7.29
N ILE A 56 -2.80 25.85 -5.97
CA ILE A 56 -2.45 26.90 -5.00
C ILE A 56 -0.93 27.13 -4.99
N GLU A 57 -0.48 28.37 -5.32
CA GLU A 57 0.93 28.75 -5.20
C GLU A 57 1.33 28.99 -3.72
N PRO A 58 2.57 28.67 -3.30
CA PRO A 58 3.69 28.10 -4.09
C PRO A 58 3.66 26.56 -4.19
N TYR A 59 2.61 25.92 -3.72
CA TYR A 59 2.49 24.45 -3.66
C TYR A 59 2.33 23.81 -5.04
N LYS A 60 1.81 24.56 -6.02
CA LYS A 60 1.70 24.10 -7.40
C LYS A 60 3.08 23.76 -8.00
N GLN A 61 4.04 24.66 -7.86
CA GLN A 61 5.40 24.41 -8.32
C GLN A 61 6.05 23.22 -7.62
N PHE A 62 5.78 23.04 -6.33
CA PHE A 62 6.22 21.87 -5.58
C PHE A 62 5.59 20.58 -6.13
N TYR A 63 4.29 20.58 -6.38
CA TYR A 63 3.55 19.45 -6.94
C TYR A 63 4.11 19.03 -8.30
N ASP A 64 4.25 19.98 -9.23
CA ASP A 64 4.76 19.74 -10.58
C ASP A 64 6.16 19.12 -10.53
N ARG A 65 7.07 19.69 -9.75
CA ARG A 65 8.46 19.22 -9.61
C ARG A 65 8.56 17.83 -8.96
N VAL A 66 7.75 17.56 -7.96
CA VAL A 66 7.76 16.23 -7.29
C VAL A 66 7.17 15.18 -8.21
N THR A 67 6.11 15.48 -8.94
CA THR A 67 5.51 14.56 -9.92
C THR A 67 6.47 14.24 -11.06
N GLU A 68 7.20 15.25 -11.56
CA GLU A 68 8.27 15.06 -12.54
C GLU A 68 9.39 14.17 -11.99
N ALA A 69 9.83 14.40 -10.74
CA ALA A 69 10.85 13.58 -10.09
C ALA A 69 10.41 12.13 -9.87
N GLU A 70 9.13 11.90 -9.50
CA GLU A 70 8.54 10.56 -9.37
C GLU A 70 8.57 9.82 -10.72
N ALA A 71 8.15 10.47 -11.80
CA ALA A 71 8.16 9.90 -13.15
C ALA A 71 9.58 9.59 -13.65
N GLN A 72 10.52 10.51 -13.44
CA GLN A 72 11.92 10.32 -13.85
C GLN A 72 12.57 9.15 -13.09
N ALA A 73 12.33 9.02 -11.78
CA ALA A 73 12.84 7.92 -10.98
C ALA A 73 12.33 6.56 -11.47
N GLU A 74 11.06 6.47 -11.86
CA GLU A 74 10.48 5.26 -12.45
C GLU A 74 11.14 4.92 -13.79
N MET A 75 11.33 5.91 -14.66
CA MET A 75 11.99 5.73 -15.95
C MET A 75 13.43 5.26 -15.79
N ASP A 76 14.18 5.84 -14.85
CA ASP A 76 15.58 5.48 -14.61
C ASP A 76 15.71 4.03 -14.14
N ILE A 77 14.86 3.57 -13.21
CA ILE A 77 14.83 2.19 -12.74
C ILE A 77 14.46 1.23 -13.88
N LEU A 78 13.44 1.56 -14.67
CA LEU A 78 13.05 0.74 -15.82
C LEU A 78 14.18 0.65 -16.85
N ASN A 79 14.89 1.75 -17.13
CA ASN A 79 16.01 1.75 -18.06
C ASN A 79 17.12 0.80 -17.62
N VAL A 80 17.45 0.75 -16.32
CA VAL A 80 18.43 -0.20 -15.77
C VAL A 80 17.98 -1.64 -16.02
N ILE A 81 16.70 -1.95 -15.78
CA ILE A 81 16.15 -3.30 -16.00
C ILE A 81 16.18 -3.65 -17.50
N TYR A 82 15.80 -2.73 -18.38
CA TYR A 82 15.85 -2.92 -19.84
C TYR A 82 17.29 -3.14 -20.34
N THR A 83 18.24 -2.32 -19.88
CA THR A 83 19.65 -2.47 -20.26
C THR A 83 20.19 -3.83 -19.83
N ASN A 84 19.91 -4.26 -18.59
CA ASN A 84 20.30 -5.60 -18.13
C ASN A 84 19.64 -6.73 -18.95
N ALA A 85 18.37 -6.56 -19.34
CA ALA A 85 17.64 -7.55 -20.11
C ALA A 85 18.20 -7.72 -21.55
N ILE A 86 18.50 -6.60 -22.22
CA ILE A 86 18.85 -6.58 -23.65
C ILE A 86 20.37 -6.68 -23.82
N ASP A 87 21.14 -5.79 -23.19
CA ASP A 87 22.57 -5.66 -23.44
C ASP A 87 23.39 -6.76 -22.76
N GLN A 88 22.92 -7.24 -21.60
CA GLN A 88 23.60 -8.31 -20.86
C GLN A 88 22.96 -9.68 -21.06
N GLY A 89 21.89 -9.77 -21.87
CA GLY A 89 21.19 -11.02 -22.12
C GLY A 89 20.58 -11.66 -20.87
N ASN A 90 20.25 -10.86 -19.87
CA ASN A 90 19.68 -11.36 -18.62
C ASN A 90 18.21 -11.72 -18.80
N TRP A 91 17.96 -13.01 -19.03
CA TRP A 91 16.61 -13.53 -19.27
C TRP A 91 15.65 -13.31 -18.09
N VAL A 92 16.16 -13.25 -16.83
CA VAL A 92 15.36 -13.01 -15.63
C VAL A 92 14.75 -11.61 -15.67
N SER A 93 15.55 -10.59 -16.02
CA SER A 93 15.07 -9.21 -16.20
C SER A 93 14.06 -9.14 -17.35
N SER A 94 14.29 -9.84 -18.45
CA SER A 94 13.36 -9.92 -19.58
C SER A 94 12.03 -10.57 -19.21
N ALA A 95 12.08 -11.71 -18.49
CA ALA A 95 10.90 -12.40 -18.01
C ALA A 95 10.09 -11.53 -17.02
N TRP A 96 10.78 -10.84 -16.09
CA TRP A 96 10.14 -9.95 -15.15
C TRP A 96 9.37 -8.80 -15.83
N ILE A 97 9.98 -8.18 -16.85
CA ILE A 97 9.32 -7.12 -17.65
C ILE A 97 8.08 -7.68 -18.33
N LEU A 98 8.21 -8.85 -18.99
CA LEU A 98 7.08 -9.48 -19.72
C LEU A 98 5.92 -9.85 -18.79
N GLU A 99 6.21 -10.42 -17.62
CA GLU A 99 5.19 -10.72 -16.60
C GLU A 99 4.43 -9.48 -16.14
N ARG A 100 5.13 -8.34 -15.94
CA ARG A 100 4.54 -7.11 -15.41
C ARG A 100 3.82 -6.29 -16.47
N LYS A 101 4.39 -6.22 -17.67
CA LYS A 101 3.85 -5.39 -18.76
C LYS A 101 2.73 -6.09 -19.53
N TYR A 102 2.77 -7.41 -19.62
CA TYR A 102 1.81 -8.21 -20.34
C TYR A 102 1.31 -9.41 -19.52
N PRO A 103 0.64 -9.16 -18.38
CA PRO A 103 0.24 -10.20 -17.44
C PRO A 103 -0.70 -11.24 -18.06
N ASP A 104 -1.55 -10.84 -19.01
CA ASP A 104 -2.49 -11.74 -19.68
C ASP A 104 -1.78 -12.81 -20.55
N ARG A 105 -0.57 -12.50 -21.03
CA ARG A 105 0.20 -13.38 -21.93
C ARG A 105 1.32 -14.12 -21.21
N PHE A 106 1.98 -13.46 -20.25
CA PHE A 106 3.21 -13.95 -19.60
C PHE A 106 3.11 -14.00 -18.08
N GLY A 107 1.97 -13.57 -17.50
CA GLY A 107 1.76 -13.63 -16.05
C GLY A 107 1.78 -15.07 -15.56
N LYS A 108 2.32 -15.28 -14.36
CA LYS A 108 2.22 -16.56 -13.67
C LYS A 108 0.75 -16.85 -13.42
N ARG A 109 0.21 -17.85 -14.12
CA ARG A 109 -1.09 -18.41 -13.78
C ARG A 109 -0.88 -19.27 -12.54
N GLU A 110 -1.08 -18.70 -11.37
CA GLU A 110 -1.38 -19.50 -10.20
C GLU A 110 -2.74 -20.16 -10.50
N GLN A 111 -2.68 -21.38 -11.02
CA GLN A 111 -3.82 -22.28 -10.92
C GLN A 111 -3.96 -22.56 -9.41
N MET A 112 -4.68 -21.71 -8.70
CA MET A 112 -5.42 -22.14 -7.53
C MET A 112 -6.42 -23.16 -8.06
N ALA A 113 -5.98 -24.40 -8.21
CA ALA A 113 -6.88 -25.54 -8.16
C ALA A 113 -7.47 -25.49 -6.75
N LEU A 114 -8.59 -24.79 -6.59
CA LEU A 114 -9.55 -25.11 -5.56
C LEU A 114 -9.96 -26.56 -5.86
N GLN A 115 -9.15 -27.51 -5.42
CA GLN A 115 -9.64 -28.82 -5.09
C GLN A 115 -10.61 -28.56 -3.93
N THR A 116 -11.82 -28.17 -4.25
CA THR A 116 -12.95 -28.41 -3.39
C THR A 116 -13.06 -29.94 -3.39
N ASP A 117 -12.39 -30.59 -2.44
CA ASP A 117 -12.73 -31.93 -2.05
C ASP A 117 -14.22 -31.89 -1.73
N ASN A 118 -15.03 -32.50 -2.60
CA ASN A 118 -16.46 -32.63 -2.39
C ASN A 118 -16.75 -33.33 -1.03
N ASP A 119 -15.79 -34.07 -0.50
CA ASP A 119 -15.85 -34.69 0.80
C ASP A 119 -15.87 -33.70 1.96
N PHE A 120 -15.13 -32.60 1.88
CA PHE A 120 -15.14 -31.53 2.89
C PHE A 120 -16.50 -30.79 2.94
N LYS A 121 -17.17 -30.68 1.83
CA LYS A 121 -18.49 -30.05 1.73
C LYS A 121 -19.58 -30.91 2.38
N LEU A 122 -19.44 -32.22 2.32
CA LEU A 122 -20.34 -33.19 2.95
C LEU A 122 -20.18 -33.20 4.47
N GLU A 123 -18.96 -33.12 4.99
CA GLU A 123 -18.71 -33.07 6.43
C GLU A 123 -19.25 -31.81 7.09
N ILE A 124 -19.12 -30.63 6.42
CA ILE A 124 -19.68 -29.37 6.93
C ILE A 124 -21.22 -29.42 6.93
N SER A 125 -21.85 -30.09 5.95
CA SER A 125 -23.31 -30.15 5.86
C SER A 125 -23.91 -31.12 6.89
N THR A 126 -23.11 -32.07 7.43
CA THR A 126 -23.52 -33.02 8.44
C THR A 126 -23.05 -32.68 9.85
N ALA A 127 -22.13 -31.70 9.98
CA ALA A 127 -21.74 -31.20 11.28
C ALA A 127 -22.90 -30.42 11.88
N LYS A 128 -23.52 -30.99 12.92
CA LYS A 128 -24.49 -30.24 13.73
C LYS A 128 -23.83 -28.98 14.26
N SER A 129 -24.52 -27.86 14.15
CA SER A 129 -24.08 -26.61 14.75
C SER A 129 -23.69 -26.86 16.21
N PRO A 130 -22.51 -26.44 16.68
CA PRO A 130 -22.13 -26.56 18.08
C PRO A 130 -23.07 -25.76 19.03
N TYR A 131 -23.99 -24.98 18.47
CA TYR A 131 -24.99 -24.21 19.19
C TYR A 131 -26.42 -24.77 19.07
N GLU A 132 -26.61 -25.94 18.45
CA GLU A 132 -27.89 -26.64 18.53
C GLU A 132 -28.00 -27.27 19.91
N LEU A 133 -28.81 -26.66 20.76
CA LEU A 133 -29.18 -27.20 22.07
C LEU A 133 -29.75 -28.58 21.90
N GLY A 134 -29.27 -29.55 22.71
CA GLY A 134 -29.82 -30.89 22.76
C GLY A 134 -31.31 -30.84 23.14
N GLU A 135 -32.05 -31.90 22.77
CA GLU A 135 -33.49 -31.98 23.10
C GLU A 135 -33.74 -31.93 24.63
N GLU A 136 -32.78 -32.36 25.45
CA GLU A 136 -32.84 -32.27 26.90
C GLU A 136 -32.67 -30.83 27.41
N GLU A 137 -31.76 -30.04 26.81
CA GLU A 137 -31.56 -28.65 27.16
C GLU A 137 -32.74 -27.76 26.73
N LYS A 138 -33.38 -28.07 25.60
CA LYS A 138 -34.60 -27.39 25.18
C LYS A 138 -35.78 -27.62 26.14
N LYS A 139 -35.90 -28.85 26.67
CA LYS A 139 -36.95 -29.18 27.65
C LYS A 139 -36.75 -28.42 28.97
N LEU A 140 -35.50 -28.32 29.44
CA LEU A 140 -35.19 -27.56 30.66
C LEU A 140 -35.55 -26.11 30.53
N LEU A 141 -35.24 -25.50 29.37
CA LEU A 141 -35.61 -24.10 29.10
C LEU A 141 -37.11 -23.85 28.93
N GLU A 142 -37.89 -24.89 28.55
CA GLU A 142 -39.35 -24.82 28.49
C GLU A 142 -40.00 -25.00 29.84
N GLU A 143 -39.39 -25.77 30.76
CA GLU A 143 -39.87 -25.93 32.14
C GLU A 143 -39.68 -24.66 32.97
N ASP A 144 -38.51 -24.01 32.87
CA ASP A 144 -38.23 -22.75 33.59
C ASP A 144 -39.13 -21.59 33.14
N ARG A 145 -39.67 -21.65 31.91
CA ARG A 145 -40.60 -20.64 31.40
C ARG A 145 -42.05 -20.76 31.90
N LYS A 146 -42.37 -21.87 32.51
CA LYS A 146 -43.75 -22.13 33.03
C LYS A 146 -43.92 -21.74 34.47
N ASP A 147 -42.84 -21.43 35.17
CA ASP A 147 -42.83 -21.09 36.60
C ASP A 147 -42.68 -19.58 36.86
N GLU A 148 -42.71 -18.74 35.79
CA GLU A 148 -42.87 -17.29 35.85
C GLU A 148 -44.32 -16.86 35.46
#